data_e8c8b4698f3fa98311edb4cc05bf4920
#
_entry.id   e8c8b4698f3fa98311edb4cc05bf4920
#
_cell.length_a   1.000
_cell.length_b   1.000
_cell.length_c   1.000
_cell.angle_alpha   90.00
_cell.angle_beta   90.00
_cell.angle_gamma   90.00
#
_symmetry.space_group_name_H-M   'P 1'
#
loop_
_entity.id
_entity.type
_entity.pdbx_description
1 polymer ?
#
loop_
_entity_poly.entity_id
_entity_poly.type
_entity_poly.pdbx_seq_one_letter_code
_entity_poly.pdbx_strand_id
1 'polypeptide(L)'
;MKLPEFSPEPIRDEDQPGYQKEIWRPSWRCFCCRDLGIVDPHLARLVMPEYNSDRDRNPICQAPGCNEGANWLHLKGNIDMRFTAAICQELDRINREHWRQATQQQFERYKNQLDIATGQISKSHSLASSDRTPNDEREVQQRKAEIEAITPEQWGAMNKAYLVGKKDE
;
A
#
# COMPACT_ATOMS: atom_id res chain seq x y z
N MET A 1 1.68 -46.96 -19.83
CA MET A 1 1.25 -46.36 -18.57
C MET A 1 1.38 -44.84 -18.72
N LYS A 2 0.28 -44.07 -18.71
CA LYS A 2 0.39 -42.60 -18.72
C LYS A 2 0.67 -42.14 -17.29
N LEU A 3 1.74 -41.38 -17.09
CA LEU A 3 2.03 -40.75 -15.83
C LEU A 3 1.06 -39.60 -15.59
N PRO A 4 0.62 -39.34 -14.36
CA PRO A 4 -0.21 -38.18 -14.05
C PRO A 4 0.59 -36.88 -14.26
N GLU A 5 -0.05 -35.90 -14.90
CA GLU A 5 0.50 -34.56 -15.08
C GLU A 5 0.02 -33.69 -13.91
N PHE A 6 0.95 -33.15 -13.15
CA PHE A 6 0.67 -32.22 -12.06
C PHE A 6 1.05 -30.80 -12.48
N SER A 7 0.22 -29.83 -12.13
CA SER A 7 0.60 -28.43 -12.24
C SER A 7 1.64 -28.11 -11.16
N PRO A 8 2.72 -27.38 -11.50
CA PRO A 8 3.69 -26.95 -10.48
C PRO A 8 3.02 -26.01 -9.48
N GLU A 9 3.27 -26.23 -8.19
CA GLU A 9 2.86 -25.33 -7.12
C GLU A 9 4.00 -24.34 -6.85
N PRO A 10 3.77 -23.03 -6.95
CA PRO A 10 4.79 -22.05 -6.68
C PRO A 10 5.16 -22.05 -5.19
N ILE A 11 6.46 -21.84 -4.91
CA ILE A 11 7.00 -21.79 -3.55
C ILE A 11 6.56 -20.50 -2.84
N ARG A 12 6.31 -19.42 -3.59
CA ARG A 12 5.90 -18.14 -3.04
C ARG A 12 4.42 -17.93 -3.28
N ASP A 13 3.73 -17.46 -2.26
CA ASP A 13 2.30 -17.12 -2.37
C ASP A 13 2.04 -16.07 -3.46
N GLU A 14 3.03 -15.18 -3.70
CA GLU A 14 2.97 -14.12 -4.72
C GLU A 14 2.90 -14.66 -6.15
N ASP A 15 3.43 -15.86 -6.38
CA ASP A 15 3.46 -16.51 -7.71
C ASP A 15 2.21 -17.38 -7.97
N GLN A 16 1.31 -17.49 -6.99
CA GLN A 16 0.07 -18.26 -7.15
C GLN A 16 -0.91 -17.52 -8.07
N PRO A 17 -1.56 -18.22 -9.01
CA PRO A 17 -2.58 -17.63 -9.86
C PRO A 17 -3.74 -17.12 -9.00
N GLY A 18 -4.04 -15.81 -9.10
CA GLY A 18 -5.05 -15.14 -8.31
C GLY A 18 -4.56 -14.53 -7.00
N TYR A 19 -3.25 -14.58 -6.71
CA TYR A 19 -2.70 -13.88 -5.56
C TYR A 19 -2.98 -12.39 -5.64
N GLN A 20 -3.60 -11.88 -4.60
CA GLN A 20 -3.77 -10.44 -4.38
C GLN A 20 -2.95 -10.04 -3.17
N LYS A 21 -1.96 -9.19 -3.39
CA LYS A 21 -1.13 -8.66 -2.30
C LYS A 21 -2.04 -8.00 -1.27
N GLU A 22 -2.03 -8.54 -0.05
CA GLU A 22 -2.78 -7.95 1.06
C GLU A 22 -2.11 -6.63 1.47
N ILE A 23 -2.75 -5.51 1.11
CA ILE A 23 -2.24 -4.16 1.35
C ILE A 23 -2.61 -3.71 2.76
N TRP A 24 -3.55 -4.42 3.37
CA TRP A 24 -4.17 -4.05 4.61
C TRP A 24 -3.52 -4.77 5.80
N ARG A 25 -2.95 -3.99 6.71
CA ARG A 25 -2.38 -4.47 7.97
C ARG A 25 -3.00 -3.69 9.11
N PRO A 26 -4.10 -4.19 9.69
CA PRO A 26 -4.74 -3.54 10.82
C PRO A 26 -3.83 -3.60 12.04
N SER A 27 -3.86 -2.53 12.84
CA SER A 27 -3.22 -2.51 14.15
C SER A 27 -4.01 -3.27 15.22
N TRP A 28 -5.30 -3.54 14.97
CA TRP A 28 -6.21 -4.20 15.93
C TRP A 28 -6.22 -5.72 15.75
N ARG A 29 -6.35 -6.42 16.84
CA ARG A 29 -6.59 -7.87 16.84
C ARG A 29 -8.07 -8.19 16.73
N CYS A 30 -8.91 -7.42 17.44
CA CYS A 30 -10.36 -7.56 17.46
C CYS A 30 -11.03 -6.40 16.71
N PHE A 31 -11.76 -6.71 15.64
CA PHE A 31 -12.50 -5.73 14.86
C PHE A 31 -13.87 -5.40 15.42
N CYS A 32 -14.40 -6.25 16.33
CA CYS A 32 -15.65 -5.99 17.02
C CYS A 32 -15.53 -4.78 17.96
N CYS A 33 -14.41 -4.64 18.67
CA CYS A 33 -14.21 -3.59 19.67
C CYS A 33 -12.96 -2.73 19.45
N ARG A 34 -12.17 -2.98 18.41
CA ARG A 34 -10.88 -2.31 18.14
C ARG A 34 -9.93 -2.35 19.35
N ASP A 35 -9.89 -3.50 20.02
CA ASP A 35 -9.11 -3.76 21.24
C ASP A 35 -9.47 -2.84 22.43
N LEU A 36 -10.67 -2.24 22.42
CA LEU A 36 -11.18 -1.41 23.53
C LEU A 36 -12.04 -2.19 24.54
N GLY A 37 -12.53 -3.36 24.16
CA GLY A 37 -13.38 -4.20 25.01
C GLY A 37 -14.87 -3.83 24.98
N ILE A 38 -15.26 -2.69 24.41
CA ILE A 38 -16.64 -2.27 24.16
C ILE A 38 -16.91 -2.40 22.67
N VAL A 39 -18.02 -3.00 22.29
CA VAL A 39 -18.41 -3.16 20.88
C VAL A 39 -18.57 -1.78 20.24
N ASP A 40 -18.02 -1.62 19.05
CA ASP A 40 -18.10 -0.35 18.32
C ASP A 40 -19.57 0.05 18.11
N PRO A 41 -19.95 1.31 18.37
CA PRO A 41 -21.34 1.76 18.31
C PRO A 41 -22.03 1.50 16.96
N HIS A 42 -21.29 1.58 15.83
CA HIS A 42 -21.89 1.30 14.53
C HIS A 42 -22.20 -0.20 14.35
N LEU A 43 -21.39 -1.08 14.93
CA LEU A 43 -21.64 -2.53 14.94
C LEU A 43 -22.76 -2.88 15.92
N ALA A 44 -22.82 -2.21 17.07
CA ALA A 44 -23.90 -2.40 18.02
C ALA A 44 -25.27 -2.10 17.39
N ARG A 45 -25.36 -1.10 16.50
CA ARG A 45 -26.59 -0.78 15.76
C ARG A 45 -27.03 -1.83 14.76
N LEU A 46 -26.14 -2.70 14.31
CA LEU A 46 -26.55 -3.85 13.46
C LEU A 46 -27.39 -4.86 14.23
N VAL A 47 -27.20 -4.94 15.56
CA VAL A 47 -27.94 -5.85 16.46
C VAL A 47 -29.08 -5.10 17.20
N MET A 48 -28.82 -3.85 17.52
CA MET A 48 -29.77 -2.95 18.21
C MET A 48 -29.90 -1.65 17.39
N PRO A 49 -30.81 -1.55 16.42
CA PRO A 49 -30.90 -0.40 15.49
C PRO A 49 -31.01 0.97 16.17
N GLU A 50 -31.68 1.04 17.33
CA GLU A 50 -31.87 2.27 18.08
C GLU A 50 -30.80 2.55 19.15
N TYR A 51 -29.70 1.78 19.13
CA TYR A 51 -28.62 1.94 20.10
C TYR A 51 -27.99 3.34 20.05
N ASN A 52 -27.90 3.96 21.22
CA ASN A 52 -27.25 5.23 21.47
C ASN A 52 -26.21 5.10 22.58
N SER A 53 -24.93 5.30 22.24
CA SER A 53 -23.80 5.18 23.18
C SER A 53 -23.87 6.13 24.39
N ASP A 54 -24.57 7.25 24.25
CA ASP A 54 -24.64 8.27 25.29
C ASP A 54 -25.76 7.99 26.32
N ARG A 55 -26.71 7.14 25.96
CA ARG A 55 -27.89 6.83 26.77
C ARG A 55 -27.93 5.39 27.23
N ASP A 56 -27.52 4.48 26.37
CA ASP A 56 -27.72 3.06 26.57
C ASP A 56 -26.45 2.40 27.16
N ARG A 57 -26.64 1.23 27.78
CA ARG A 57 -25.52 0.48 28.35
C ARG A 57 -24.55 0.04 27.27
N ASN A 58 -23.25 0.10 27.60
CA ASN A 58 -22.21 -0.28 26.68
C ASN A 58 -22.14 -1.80 26.43
N PRO A 59 -22.32 -2.28 25.20
CA PRO A 59 -22.23 -3.70 24.91
C PRO A 59 -20.75 -4.16 25.01
N ILE A 60 -20.53 -5.18 25.86
CA ILE A 60 -19.20 -5.73 26.10
C ILE A 60 -18.82 -6.71 25.00
N CYS A 61 -17.60 -6.59 24.50
CA CYS A 61 -17.05 -7.51 23.53
C CYS A 61 -16.72 -8.85 24.21
N GLN A 62 -17.32 -9.92 23.67
CA GLN A 62 -17.09 -11.31 24.08
C GLN A 62 -16.56 -12.14 22.90
N ALA A 63 -15.92 -11.48 21.90
CA ALA A 63 -15.38 -12.18 20.75
C ALA A 63 -14.31 -13.19 21.18
N PRO A 64 -14.28 -14.40 20.58
CA PRO A 64 -13.27 -15.41 20.87
C PRO A 64 -11.87 -14.84 20.62
N GLY A 65 -10.98 -14.96 21.62
CA GLY A 65 -9.62 -14.43 21.57
C GLY A 65 -9.48 -12.93 21.93
N CYS A 66 -10.60 -12.24 22.24
CA CYS A 66 -10.57 -10.88 22.78
C CYS A 66 -10.82 -10.91 24.29
N ASN A 67 -9.83 -10.50 25.09
CA ASN A 67 -9.94 -10.45 26.54
C ASN A 67 -10.23 -9.04 27.07
N GLU A 68 -10.27 -8.03 26.21
CA GLU A 68 -10.40 -6.62 26.61
C GLU A 68 -11.76 -6.30 27.24
N GLY A 69 -12.80 -7.07 26.88
CA GLY A 69 -14.13 -6.93 27.51
C GLY A 69 -14.12 -7.19 29.00
N ALA A 70 -13.22 -8.05 29.50
CA ALA A 70 -13.09 -8.36 30.93
C ALA A 70 -12.71 -7.12 31.76
N ASN A 71 -12.00 -6.17 31.19
CA ASN A 71 -11.58 -4.93 31.85
C ASN A 71 -12.79 -4.06 32.32
N TRP A 72 -13.96 -4.24 31.72
CA TRP A 72 -15.15 -3.45 31.96
C TRP A 72 -16.15 -4.11 32.92
N LEU A 73 -15.93 -5.35 33.34
CA LEU A 73 -16.87 -6.11 34.19
C LEU A 73 -17.12 -5.47 35.57
N HIS A 74 -16.23 -4.60 36.01
CA HIS A 74 -16.40 -3.86 37.26
C HIS A 74 -17.55 -2.81 37.19
N LEU A 75 -17.94 -2.38 35.97
CA LEU A 75 -18.99 -1.38 35.71
C LEU A 75 -20.36 -2.03 35.47
N LYS A 76 -20.79 -2.98 36.31
CA LYS A 76 -22.01 -3.80 36.14
C LYS A 76 -23.29 -3.02 35.80
N GLY A 77 -23.43 -1.79 36.28
CA GLY A 77 -24.61 -0.96 35.98
C GLY A 77 -24.65 -0.37 34.58
N ASN A 78 -23.49 -0.23 33.93
CA ASN A 78 -23.32 0.50 32.63
C ASN A 78 -22.98 -0.40 31.46
N ILE A 79 -22.98 -1.73 31.69
CA ILE A 79 -22.62 -2.70 30.66
C ILE A 79 -23.79 -3.56 30.23
N ASP A 80 -23.78 -3.96 28.96
CA ASP A 80 -24.72 -4.90 28.35
C ASP A 80 -24.00 -6.19 27.99
N MET A 81 -24.39 -7.29 28.64
CA MET A 81 -23.78 -8.62 28.43
C MET A 81 -24.54 -9.47 27.41
N ARG A 82 -25.54 -8.93 26.71
CA ARG A 82 -26.35 -9.68 25.74
C ARG A 82 -25.60 -9.98 24.45
N PHE A 83 -24.49 -9.29 24.19
CA PHE A 83 -23.61 -9.54 23.05
C PHE A 83 -22.77 -10.81 23.29
N THR A 84 -23.37 -11.95 22.98
CA THR A 84 -22.72 -13.25 23.15
C THR A 84 -21.46 -13.39 22.28
N ALA A 85 -20.61 -14.37 22.60
CA ALA A 85 -19.39 -14.67 21.84
C ALA A 85 -19.69 -14.86 20.33
N ALA A 86 -20.78 -15.55 19.99
CA ALA A 86 -21.17 -15.79 18.60
C ALA A 86 -21.55 -14.49 17.87
N ILE A 87 -22.30 -13.59 18.54
CA ILE A 87 -22.64 -12.27 17.98
C ILE A 87 -21.38 -11.45 17.77
N CYS A 88 -20.50 -11.35 18.76
CA CYS A 88 -19.27 -10.59 18.66
C CYS A 88 -18.32 -11.15 17.58
N GLN A 89 -18.27 -12.47 17.40
CA GLN A 89 -17.50 -13.11 16.34
C GLN A 89 -18.00 -12.73 14.95
N GLU A 90 -19.32 -12.72 14.78
CA GLU A 90 -19.92 -12.33 13.48
C GLU A 90 -19.72 -10.84 13.20
N LEU A 91 -19.85 -9.98 14.21
CA LEU A 91 -19.55 -8.56 14.09
C LEU A 91 -18.08 -8.30 13.76
N ASP A 92 -17.16 -9.06 14.35
CA ASP A 92 -15.73 -9.01 14.03
C ASP A 92 -15.50 -9.35 12.54
N ARG A 93 -16.12 -10.43 12.05
CA ARG A 93 -16.02 -10.87 10.68
C ARG A 93 -16.56 -9.80 9.70
N ILE A 94 -17.74 -9.25 9.98
CA ILE A 94 -18.38 -8.21 9.14
C ILE A 94 -17.49 -6.97 9.08
N ASN A 95 -17.01 -6.50 10.23
CA ASN A 95 -16.20 -5.27 10.26
C ASN A 95 -14.82 -5.48 9.65
N ARG A 96 -14.21 -6.64 9.82
CA ARG A 96 -12.94 -7.03 9.18
C ARG A 96 -13.05 -6.99 7.67
N GLU A 97 -14.10 -7.58 7.13
CA GLU A 97 -14.34 -7.57 5.69
C GLU A 97 -14.63 -6.16 5.15
N HIS A 98 -15.43 -5.38 5.87
CA HIS A 98 -15.71 -3.99 5.50
C HIS A 98 -14.42 -3.14 5.44
N TRP A 99 -13.56 -3.25 6.44
CA TRP A 99 -12.27 -2.55 6.46
C TRP A 99 -11.34 -2.98 5.34
N ARG A 100 -11.29 -4.28 5.04
CA ARG A 100 -10.51 -4.84 3.95
C ARG A 100 -10.95 -4.26 2.60
N GLN A 101 -12.25 -4.27 2.33
CA GLN A 101 -12.81 -3.70 1.11
C GLN A 101 -12.57 -2.19 1.01
N ALA A 102 -12.78 -1.45 2.08
CA ALA A 102 -12.55 0.00 2.11
C ALA A 102 -11.08 0.34 1.81
N THR A 103 -10.14 -0.38 2.42
CA THR A 103 -8.70 -0.18 2.19
C THR A 103 -8.31 -0.52 0.76
N GLN A 104 -8.82 -1.62 0.20
CA GLN A 104 -8.59 -2.01 -1.18
C GLN A 104 -9.09 -0.94 -2.15
N GLN A 105 -10.32 -0.46 -1.97
CA GLN A 105 -10.89 0.61 -2.80
C GLN A 105 -10.08 1.91 -2.71
N GLN A 106 -9.61 2.26 -1.51
CA GLN A 106 -8.78 3.44 -1.31
C GLN A 106 -7.43 3.31 -2.03
N PHE A 107 -6.80 2.15 -1.93
CA PHE A 107 -5.55 1.88 -2.64
C PHE A 107 -5.71 1.98 -4.16
N GLU A 108 -6.76 1.40 -4.72
CA GLU A 108 -7.05 1.47 -6.15
C GLU A 108 -7.28 2.90 -6.62
N ARG A 109 -7.97 3.71 -5.81
CA ARG A 109 -8.15 5.15 -6.12
C ARG A 109 -6.81 5.89 -6.15
N TYR A 110 -5.93 5.67 -5.17
CA TYR A 110 -4.61 6.30 -5.15
C TYR A 110 -3.73 5.82 -6.32
N LYS A 111 -3.75 4.54 -6.62
CA LYS A 111 -3.03 3.99 -7.77
C LYS A 111 -3.47 4.65 -9.07
N ASN A 112 -4.77 4.73 -9.31
CA ASN A 112 -5.31 5.39 -10.50
C ASN A 112 -4.93 6.87 -10.58
N GLN A 113 -4.94 7.60 -9.46
CA GLN A 113 -4.50 8.99 -9.42
C GLN A 113 -3.01 9.15 -9.75
N LEU A 114 -2.16 8.25 -9.23
CA LEU A 114 -0.73 8.23 -9.54
C LEU A 114 -0.47 7.91 -11.01
N ASP A 115 -1.19 6.94 -11.58
CA ASP A 115 -1.06 6.54 -12.98
C ASP A 115 -1.45 7.71 -13.92
N ILE A 116 -2.51 8.45 -13.58
CA ILE A 116 -2.92 9.66 -14.32
C ILE A 116 -1.84 10.75 -14.21
N ALA A 117 -1.34 11.03 -13.01
CA ALA A 117 -0.32 12.05 -12.78
C ALA A 117 1.00 11.71 -13.50
N THR A 118 1.45 10.46 -13.42
CA THR A 118 2.66 9.99 -14.14
C THR A 118 2.48 10.04 -15.64
N GLY A 119 1.31 9.69 -16.16
CA GLY A 119 0.99 9.81 -17.57
C GLY A 119 1.01 11.26 -18.08
N GLN A 120 0.58 12.22 -17.26
CA GLN A 120 0.66 13.64 -17.59
C GLN A 120 2.11 14.15 -17.61
N ILE A 121 2.93 13.75 -16.62
CA ILE A 121 4.36 14.09 -16.55
C ILE A 121 5.10 13.51 -17.75
N SER A 122 4.86 12.25 -18.10
CA SER A 122 5.49 11.62 -19.26
C SER A 122 5.13 12.32 -20.57
N LYS A 123 3.88 12.74 -20.72
CA LYS A 123 3.46 13.53 -21.91
C LYS A 123 4.12 14.91 -21.96
N SER A 124 4.26 15.60 -20.82
CA SER A 124 4.92 16.91 -20.78
C SER A 124 6.42 16.79 -21.08
N HIS A 125 7.08 15.73 -20.61
CA HIS A 125 8.49 15.46 -20.94
C HIS A 125 8.70 15.02 -22.39
N SER A 126 7.77 14.22 -22.95
CA SER A 126 7.89 13.81 -24.36
C SER A 126 7.70 14.97 -25.33
N LEU A 127 6.86 15.93 -24.99
CA LEU A 127 6.69 17.17 -25.78
C LEU A 127 7.93 18.08 -25.72
N ALA A 128 8.68 18.04 -24.59
CA ALA A 128 9.91 18.83 -24.45
C ALA A 128 11.15 18.16 -25.04
N SER A 129 11.13 16.84 -25.28
CA SER A 129 12.30 16.08 -25.76
C SER A 129 12.24 15.70 -27.24
N SER A 130 11.12 15.95 -27.94
CA SER A 130 10.95 15.46 -29.31
C SER A 130 11.29 16.46 -30.41
N ASP A 131 11.42 17.74 -30.11
CA ASP A 131 11.80 18.74 -31.11
C ASP A 131 13.21 19.27 -30.81
N ARG A 132 14.24 18.48 -31.22
CA ARG A 132 15.55 19.05 -31.49
C ARG A 132 15.37 20.05 -32.59
N THR A 133 15.69 21.29 -32.31
CA THR A 133 15.67 22.30 -33.36
C THR A 133 16.78 21.96 -34.39
N PRO A 134 16.64 22.35 -35.66
CA PRO A 134 17.70 22.17 -36.67
C PRO A 134 19.05 22.77 -36.24
N ASN A 135 19.03 23.70 -35.29
CA ASN A 135 20.21 24.28 -34.68
C ASN A 135 20.89 23.34 -33.68
N ASP A 136 20.11 22.68 -32.85
CA ASP A 136 20.61 21.67 -31.88
C ASP A 136 21.26 20.49 -32.62
N GLU A 137 20.70 20.12 -33.76
CA GLU A 137 21.23 19.03 -34.57
C GLU A 137 22.57 19.41 -35.25
N ARG A 138 22.70 20.66 -35.69
CA ARG A 138 24.00 21.19 -36.18
C ARG A 138 25.03 21.23 -35.05
N GLU A 139 24.69 21.69 -33.90
CA GLU A 139 25.60 21.75 -32.75
C GLU A 139 26.08 20.36 -32.33
N VAL A 140 25.19 19.35 -32.30
CA VAL A 140 25.55 17.97 -32.03
C VAL A 140 26.49 17.41 -33.10
N GLN A 141 26.23 17.69 -34.40
CA GLN A 141 27.09 17.24 -35.48
C GLN A 141 28.45 17.92 -35.41
N GLN A 142 28.48 19.20 -35.11
CA GLN A 142 29.74 19.96 -34.96
C GLN A 142 30.56 19.41 -33.79
N ARG A 143 29.95 19.20 -32.64
CA ARG A 143 30.60 18.57 -31.47
C ARG A 143 31.09 17.17 -31.74
N LYS A 144 30.35 16.38 -32.49
CA LYS A 144 30.74 15.04 -32.89
C LYS A 144 31.99 15.10 -33.80
N ALA A 145 32.01 15.99 -34.80
CA ALA A 145 33.14 16.18 -35.67
C ALA A 145 34.39 16.68 -34.92
N GLU A 146 34.23 17.60 -33.97
CA GLU A 146 35.32 18.06 -33.09
C GLU A 146 35.90 16.91 -32.26
N ILE A 147 35.07 16.03 -31.71
CA ILE A 147 35.52 14.87 -30.92
C ILE A 147 36.21 13.84 -31.81
N GLU A 148 35.68 13.57 -33.00
CA GLU A 148 36.27 12.63 -33.95
C GLU A 148 37.61 13.15 -34.56
N ALA A 149 37.82 14.46 -34.57
CA ALA A 149 39.09 15.08 -35.03
C ALA A 149 40.21 15.03 -33.97
N ILE A 150 39.90 14.71 -32.71
CA ILE A 150 40.92 14.61 -31.64
C ILE A 150 41.79 13.38 -31.87
N THR A 151 43.08 13.59 -32.03
CA THR A 151 44.04 12.49 -32.20
C THR A 151 44.27 11.72 -30.91
N PRO A 152 44.70 10.44 -30.98
CA PRO A 152 45.01 9.66 -29.78
C PRO A 152 46.05 10.32 -28.86
N GLU A 153 46.98 11.09 -29.42
CA GLU A 153 48.01 11.83 -28.68
C GLU A 153 47.39 12.98 -27.88
N GLN A 154 46.43 13.72 -28.49
CA GLN A 154 45.68 14.78 -27.81
C GLN A 154 44.79 14.22 -26.70
N TRP A 155 44.14 13.08 -26.92
CA TRP A 155 43.41 12.38 -25.88
C TRP A 155 44.27 11.98 -24.71
N GLY A 156 45.51 11.47 -25.00
CA GLY A 156 46.48 11.14 -23.96
C GLY A 156 46.91 12.35 -23.13
N ALA A 157 47.15 13.50 -23.80
CA ALA A 157 47.52 14.75 -23.14
C ALA A 157 46.38 15.30 -22.23
N MET A 158 45.14 15.30 -22.74
CA MET A 158 43.95 15.72 -21.98
C MET A 158 43.72 14.84 -20.75
N ASN A 159 43.88 13.54 -20.89
CA ASN A 159 43.71 12.59 -19.79
C ASN A 159 44.78 12.80 -18.68
N LYS A 160 46.05 13.04 -19.07
CA LYS A 160 47.11 13.37 -18.13
C LYS A 160 46.83 14.68 -17.40
N ALA A 161 46.37 15.71 -18.09
CA ALA A 161 46.03 17.00 -17.49
C ALA A 161 44.86 16.87 -16.48
N TYR A 162 43.85 16.07 -16.81
CA TYR A 162 42.71 15.80 -15.92
C TYR A 162 43.10 15.04 -14.64
N LEU A 163 44.04 14.08 -14.74
CA LEU A 163 44.51 13.29 -13.60
C LEU A 163 45.47 14.07 -12.70
N VAL A 164 46.21 15.05 -13.24
CA VAL A 164 47.09 15.91 -12.44
C VAL A 164 46.30 16.94 -11.64
N GLY A 165 45.23 17.51 -12.23
CA GLY A 165 44.37 18.47 -11.49
C GLY A 165 43.57 17.92 -10.31
N LYS A 166 43.54 16.61 -10.15
CA LYS A 166 42.83 15.93 -9.03
C LYS A 166 43.72 15.63 -7.80
N LYS A 167 44.99 15.98 -7.84
CA LYS A 167 45.95 15.70 -6.74
C LYS A 167 46.12 16.86 -5.77
N ASP A 168 45.52 18.02 -6.01
CA ASP A 168 45.73 19.25 -5.21
C ASP A 168 44.44 19.73 -4.47
N GLU A 169 43.44 18.82 -4.28
CA GLU A 169 42.31 19.06 -3.34
C GLU A 169 42.36 18.03 -2.17
#